data_c08a9e1fcd61ff1a7f218263685aa69f
#
_entry.id   c08a9e1fcd61ff1a7f218263685aa69f
#
_cell.length_a   1.000
_cell.length_b   1.000
_cell.length_c   1.000
_cell.angle_alpha   90.00
_cell.angle_beta   90.00
_cell.angle_gamma   90.00
#
_symmetry.space_group_name_H-M   'P 1'
#
loop_
_entity.id
_entity.type
_entity.pdbx_description
1 polymer ?
#
loop_
_entity_poly.entity_id
_entity_poly.type
_entity_poly.pdbx_seq_one_letter_code
_entity_poly.pdbx_strand_id
1 'polypeptide(L)'
;MQVSTNINALISSNALGKSNAAIADSVQRISTGQKLAKDDPSAIGMGARLKAQLGSLSAVNKGLNLGIGALQQMDSSLTEVQNLLQNMYQLAVSSSADDSVITTADRTANSTAFVAYSAQLQSLSKMPKLGTTQLLSNAGTITMNANDAVTPDTITVATYTMNGLTSKSLTLSANALAGTTAAAAVKADIDTVAGYQAAVGANLESLTSQASVNNAVMTGLTSAYTTVTSSDMASEVSKLASAQIRQSASSAMFAQSNQMDREVVSYLLKGL
;
A
#
# COMPACT_ATOMS: atom_id res chain seq x y z
N MET A 1 25.17 -52.09 -49.67
CA MET A 1 26.11 -51.09 -49.12
C MET A 1 25.41 -50.35 -47.99
N GLN A 2 25.84 -50.55 -46.73
CA GLN A 2 25.38 -49.69 -45.64
C GLN A 2 26.11 -48.34 -45.81
N VAL A 3 25.37 -47.29 -46.12
CA VAL A 3 25.92 -45.94 -46.01
C VAL A 3 26.20 -45.72 -44.55
N SER A 4 27.47 -45.63 -44.15
CA SER A 4 27.87 -45.41 -42.77
C SER A 4 27.31 -44.10 -42.31
N THR A 5 26.46 -44.13 -41.30
CA THR A 5 25.94 -42.92 -40.68
C THR A 5 27.12 -42.08 -40.23
N ASN A 6 27.20 -40.81 -40.67
CA ASN A 6 28.29 -39.92 -40.30
C ASN A 6 28.16 -39.55 -38.80
N ILE A 7 28.76 -40.39 -37.96
CA ILE A 7 28.74 -40.26 -36.50
C ILE A 7 29.33 -38.93 -36.05
N ASN A 8 30.36 -38.43 -36.75
CA ASN A 8 31.03 -37.17 -36.40
C ASN A 8 30.08 -35.95 -36.68
N ALA A 9 29.36 -36.02 -37.83
CA ALA A 9 28.34 -35.00 -38.10
C ALA A 9 27.21 -35.03 -37.10
N LEU A 10 26.74 -36.23 -36.64
CA LEU A 10 25.72 -36.39 -35.64
C LEU A 10 26.16 -35.82 -34.27
N ILE A 11 27.41 -36.12 -33.86
CA ILE A 11 27.98 -35.55 -32.62
C ILE A 11 28.06 -34.05 -32.70
N SER A 12 28.54 -33.49 -33.84
CA SER A 12 28.64 -32.04 -34.04
C SER A 12 27.27 -31.35 -34.08
N SER A 13 26.27 -31.97 -34.70
CA SER A 13 24.88 -31.49 -34.70
C SER A 13 24.28 -31.46 -33.29
N ASN A 14 24.50 -32.51 -32.50
CA ASN A 14 24.05 -32.55 -31.11
C ASN A 14 24.76 -31.49 -30.22
N ALA A 15 26.06 -31.26 -30.45
CA ALA A 15 26.81 -30.21 -29.78
C ALA A 15 26.31 -28.82 -30.14
N LEU A 16 25.97 -28.60 -31.43
CA LEU A 16 25.38 -27.35 -31.92
C LEU A 16 23.99 -27.11 -31.25
N GLY A 17 23.14 -28.15 -31.20
CA GLY A 17 21.83 -28.07 -30.50
C GLY A 17 21.96 -27.70 -29.03
N LYS A 18 22.91 -28.31 -28.31
CA LYS A 18 23.19 -27.97 -26.90
C LYS A 18 23.71 -26.53 -26.75
N SER A 19 24.54 -26.07 -27.63
CA SER A 19 25.07 -24.70 -27.60
C SER A 19 23.97 -23.67 -27.85
N ASN A 20 23.09 -23.92 -28.82
CA ASN A 20 21.94 -23.07 -29.12
C ASN A 20 20.97 -22.98 -27.89
N ALA A 21 20.70 -24.11 -27.25
CA ALA A 21 19.88 -24.11 -26.04
C ALA A 21 20.54 -23.33 -24.90
N ALA A 22 21.88 -23.48 -24.70
CA ALA A 22 22.61 -22.73 -23.70
C ALA A 22 22.60 -21.23 -23.95
N ILE A 23 22.73 -20.82 -25.22
CA ILE A 23 22.61 -19.39 -25.62
C ILE A 23 21.22 -18.86 -25.31
N ALA A 24 20.17 -19.56 -25.71
CA ALA A 24 18.79 -19.14 -25.44
C ALA A 24 18.52 -18.97 -23.93
N ASP A 25 18.99 -19.92 -23.12
CA ASP A 25 18.86 -19.86 -21.67
C ASP A 25 19.62 -18.68 -21.05
N SER A 26 20.87 -18.46 -21.44
CA SER A 26 21.67 -17.33 -20.95
C SER A 26 21.07 -15.99 -21.38
N VAL A 27 20.59 -15.87 -22.62
CA VAL A 27 19.91 -14.67 -23.12
C VAL A 27 18.64 -14.40 -22.30
N GLN A 28 17.86 -15.43 -21.99
CA GLN A 28 16.65 -15.29 -21.17
C GLN A 28 16.99 -14.82 -19.74
N ARG A 29 18.03 -15.40 -19.10
CA ARG A 29 18.46 -14.95 -17.76
C ARG A 29 19.01 -13.53 -17.78
N ILE A 30 19.80 -13.17 -18.80
CA ILE A 30 20.32 -11.82 -18.95
C ILE A 30 19.18 -10.81 -19.17
N SER A 31 18.20 -11.15 -20.00
CA SER A 31 17.05 -10.27 -20.30
C SER A 31 16.14 -10.07 -19.10
N THR A 32 15.90 -11.12 -18.29
CA THR A 32 15.01 -11.05 -17.13
C THR A 32 15.73 -10.69 -15.84
N GLY A 33 17.04 -10.86 -15.77
CA GLY A 33 17.83 -10.76 -14.54
C GLY A 33 17.54 -11.86 -13.52
N GLN A 34 16.75 -12.88 -13.88
CA GLN A 34 16.27 -13.92 -12.97
C GLN A 34 16.71 -15.32 -13.37
N LYS A 35 16.83 -16.20 -12.38
CA LYS A 35 17.03 -17.64 -12.59
C LYS A 35 15.83 -18.24 -13.33
N LEU A 36 16.09 -19.28 -14.11
CA LEU A 36 15.04 -20.07 -14.76
C LEU A 36 14.48 -21.12 -13.78
N ALA A 37 13.20 -21.44 -13.91
CA ALA A 37 12.54 -22.44 -13.06
C ALA A 37 13.19 -23.82 -13.15
N LYS A 38 13.82 -24.16 -14.27
CA LYS A 38 14.54 -25.44 -14.46
C LYS A 38 15.87 -25.50 -13.71
N ASP A 39 16.49 -24.33 -13.39
CA ASP A 39 17.79 -24.28 -12.73
C ASP A 39 17.63 -24.41 -11.21
N ASP A 40 16.62 -23.74 -10.65
CA ASP A 40 16.32 -23.76 -9.21
C ASP A 40 14.81 -23.62 -8.99
N PRO A 41 14.06 -24.74 -9.08
CA PRO A 41 12.60 -24.73 -8.85
C PRO A 41 12.21 -24.24 -7.45
N SER A 42 13.08 -24.52 -6.46
CA SER A 42 12.87 -24.13 -5.06
C SER A 42 12.96 -22.61 -4.90
N ALA A 43 13.99 -21.99 -5.50
CA ALA A 43 14.18 -20.53 -5.49
C ALA A 43 13.03 -19.82 -6.18
N ILE A 44 12.56 -20.32 -7.30
CA ILE A 44 11.41 -19.73 -8.03
C ILE A 44 10.11 -19.89 -7.23
N GLY A 45 9.89 -21.04 -6.60
CA GLY A 45 8.74 -21.26 -5.72
C GLY A 45 8.74 -20.33 -4.50
N MET A 46 9.89 -20.14 -3.87
CA MET A 46 10.09 -19.18 -2.78
C MET A 46 9.89 -17.75 -3.26
N GLY A 47 10.47 -17.39 -4.40
CA GLY A 47 10.30 -16.07 -5.02
C GLY A 47 8.84 -15.73 -5.32
N ALA A 48 8.06 -16.71 -5.80
CA ALA A 48 6.63 -16.51 -6.04
C ALA A 48 5.86 -16.20 -4.74
N ARG A 49 6.19 -16.90 -3.63
CA ARG A 49 5.60 -16.61 -2.31
C ARG A 49 5.98 -15.23 -1.79
N LEU A 50 7.26 -14.85 -1.87
CA LEU A 50 7.74 -13.53 -1.47
C LEU A 50 7.08 -12.42 -2.29
N LYS A 51 6.91 -12.63 -3.59
CA LYS A 51 6.22 -11.68 -4.47
C LYS A 51 4.74 -11.53 -4.11
N ALA A 52 4.07 -12.63 -3.75
CA ALA A 52 2.68 -12.59 -3.27
C ALA A 52 2.57 -11.80 -1.97
N GLN A 53 3.48 -12.03 -0.99
CA GLN A 53 3.53 -11.28 0.26
C GLN A 53 3.81 -9.79 0.03
N LEU A 54 4.73 -9.44 -0.88
CA LEU A 54 4.99 -8.04 -1.26
C LEU A 54 3.75 -7.37 -1.86
N GLY A 55 3.00 -8.09 -2.70
CA GLY A 55 1.74 -7.62 -3.27
C GLY A 55 0.67 -7.35 -2.21
N SER A 56 0.53 -8.27 -1.27
CA SER A 56 -0.41 -8.16 -0.15
C SER A 56 -0.04 -7.00 0.78
N LEU A 57 1.22 -6.90 1.23
CA LEU A 57 1.68 -5.78 2.05
C LEU A 57 1.55 -4.42 1.35
N SER A 58 1.75 -4.38 0.04
CA SER A 58 1.50 -3.15 -0.75
C SER A 58 0.03 -2.74 -0.71
N ALA A 59 -0.90 -3.70 -0.77
CA ALA A 59 -2.34 -3.43 -0.64
C ALA A 59 -2.69 -2.96 0.78
N VAL A 60 -2.11 -3.60 1.81
CA VAL A 60 -2.25 -3.18 3.21
C VAL A 60 -1.75 -1.74 3.40
N ASN A 61 -0.57 -1.40 2.90
CA ASN A 61 -0.03 -0.04 3.00
C ASN A 61 -0.92 1.01 2.33
N LYS A 62 -1.53 0.68 1.19
CA LYS A 62 -2.53 1.58 0.57
C LYS A 62 -3.74 1.79 1.49
N GLY A 63 -4.23 0.74 2.13
CA GLY A 63 -5.30 0.82 3.11
C GLY A 63 -4.94 1.69 4.31
N LEU A 64 -3.73 1.51 4.88
CA LEU A 64 -3.22 2.32 5.99
C LEU A 64 -3.10 3.80 5.61
N ASN A 65 -2.58 4.11 4.43
CA ASN A 65 -2.47 5.49 3.96
C ASN A 65 -3.84 6.16 3.76
N LEU A 66 -4.85 5.41 3.30
CA LEU A 66 -6.24 5.90 3.23
C LEU A 66 -6.79 6.17 4.62
N GLY A 67 -6.51 5.29 5.59
CA GLY A 67 -6.88 5.46 6.99
C GLY A 67 -6.22 6.68 7.62
N ILE A 68 -4.93 6.88 7.40
CA ILE A 68 -4.19 8.06 7.85
C ILE A 68 -4.82 9.34 7.28
N GLY A 69 -5.12 9.37 5.99
CA GLY A 69 -5.78 10.52 5.37
C GLY A 69 -7.18 10.80 5.96
N ALA A 70 -7.94 9.75 6.25
CA ALA A 70 -9.25 9.88 6.90
C ALA A 70 -9.14 10.44 8.33
N LEU A 71 -8.16 9.97 9.12
CA LEU A 71 -7.91 10.48 10.47
C LEU A 71 -7.44 11.94 10.46
N GLN A 72 -6.60 12.32 9.52
CA GLN A 72 -6.17 13.71 9.35
C GLN A 72 -7.36 14.62 9.01
N GLN A 73 -8.28 14.15 8.15
CA GLN A 73 -9.52 14.87 7.86
C GLN A 73 -10.42 14.98 9.10
N MET A 74 -10.50 13.92 9.91
CA MET A 74 -11.22 13.95 11.20
C MET A 74 -10.62 14.96 12.16
N ASP A 75 -9.31 14.96 12.32
CA ASP A 75 -8.59 15.86 13.23
C ASP A 75 -8.81 17.32 12.85
N SER A 76 -8.69 17.65 11.57
CA SER A 76 -8.99 18.99 11.05
C SER A 76 -10.44 19.41 11.31
N SER A 77 -11.38 18.48 11.14
CA SER A 77 -12.80 18.76 11.38
C SER A 77 -13.10 18.92 12.88
N LEU A 78 -12.47 18.12 13.74
CA LEU A 78 -12.61 18.23 15.19
C LEU A 78 -12.01 19.55 15.72
N THR A 79 -10.91 20.02 15.12
CA THR A 79 -10.32 21.32 15.45
C THR A 79 -11.28 22.45 15.15
N GLU A 80 -11.95 22.43 13.99
CA GLU A 80 -12.94 23.44 13.64
C GLU A 80 -14.17 23.38 14.55
N VAL A 81 -14.61 22.16 14.90
CA VAL A 81 -15.68 21.95 15.88
C VAL A 81 -15.31 22.55 17.24
N GLN A 82 -14.07 22.36 17.69
CA GLN A 82 -13.60 22.91 18.95
C GLN A 82 -13.62 24.44 18.95
N ASN A 83 -13.21 25.07 17.84
CA ASN A 83 -13.30 26.51 17.64
C ASN A 83 -14.75 27.01 17.72
N LEU A 84 -15.67 26.31 17.05
CA LEU A 84 -17.11 26.65 17.13
C LEU A 84 -17.67 26.51 18.53
N LEU A 85 -17.34 25.44 19.24
CA LEU A 85 -17.76 25.22 20.62
C LEU A 85 -17.21 26.30 21.56
N GLN A 86 -15.95 26.75 21.37
CA GLN A 86 -15.39 27.86 22.15
C GLN A 86 -16.16 29.17 21.90
N ASN A 87 -16.52 29.48 20.65
CA ASN A 87 -17.33 30.64 20.33
C ASN A 87 -18.73 30.54 20.95
N MET A 88 -19.36 29.34 20.88
CA MET A 88 -20.64 29.07 21.54
C MET A 88 -20.56 29.22 23.05
N TYR A 89 -19.47 28.75 23.66
CA TYR A 89 -19.21 28.91 25.10
C TYR A 89 -19.12 30.38 25.49
N GLN A 90 -18.41 31.19 24.75
CA GLN A 90 -18.31 32.65 24.99
C GLN A 90 -19.68 33.33 24.93
N LEU A 91 -20.51 32.99 23.92
CA LEU A 91 -21.86 33.51 23.78
C LEU A 91 -22.76 33.07 24.95
N ALA A 92 -22.63 31.83 25.39
CA ALA A 92 -23.40 31.30 26.53
C ALA A 92 -23.02 31.98 27.86
N VAL A 93 -21.67 32.16 28.08
CA VAL A 93 -21.19 32.86 29.28
C VAL A 93 -21.61 34.32 29.25
N SER A 94 -21.48 35.03 28.12
CA SER A 94 -21.95 36.43 28.03
C SER A 94 -23.45 36.54 28.28
N SER A 95 -24.26 35.59 27.79
CA SER A 95 -25.70 35.56 28.05
C SER A 95 -26.12 35.18 29.48
N SER A 96 -25.19 34.65 30.25
CA SER A 96 -25.41 34.30 31.67
C SER A 96 -25.23 35.48 32.61
N ALA A 97 -24.75 36.62 32.16
CA ALA A 97 -24.60 37.82 32.94
C ALA A 97 -25.97 38.33 33.46
N ASP A 98 -25.95 39.11 34.56
CA ASP A 98 -27.13 39.68 35.17
C ASP A 98 -27.87 40.64 34.25
N ASP A 99 -29.21 40.79 34.42
CA ASP A 99 -30.06 41.68 33.60
C ASP A 99 -29.68 43.15 33.76
N SER A 100 -28.91 43.50 34.77
CA SER A 100 -28.37 44.84 34.95
C SER A 100 -27.17 45.14 34.01
N VAL A 101 -26.54 44.09 33.49
CA VAL A 101 -25.31 44.19 32.66
C VAL A 101 -25.62 43.95 31.18
N ILE A 102 -26.53 43.03 30.85
CA ILE A 102 -26.83 42.64 29.47
C ILE A 102 -28.34 42.77 29.22
N THR A 103 -28.70 43.40 28.08
CA THR A 103 -30.12 43.61 27.73
C THR A 103 -30.71 42.33 27.10
N THR A 104 -32.08 42.28 27.12
CA THR A 104 -32.81 41.20 26.41
C THR A 104 -32.52 41.17 24.93
N ALA A 105 -32.27 42.37 24.30
CA ALA A 105 -31.89 42.47 22.89
C ALA A 105 -30.53 41.80 22.62
N ASP A 106 -29.54 42.04 23.48
CA ASP A 106 -28.20 41.44 23.36
C ASP A 106 -28.27 39.93 23.52
N ARG A 107 -29.07 39.41 24.48
CA ARG A 107 -29.27 37.96 24.63
C ARG A 107 -29.96 37.35 23.43
N THR A 108 -30.88 38.04 22.79
CA THR A 108 -31.53 37.59 21.54
C THR A 108 -30.52 37.52 20.41
N ALA A 109 -29.61 38.50 20.27
CA ALA A 109 -28.55 38.50 19.30
C ALA A 109 -27.57 37.33 19.54
N ASN A 110 -27.15 37.10 20.82
CA ASN A 110 -26.30 35.97 21.19
C ASN A 110 -26.96 34.62 20.92
N SER A 111 -28.29 34.54 21.18
CA SER A 111 -29.08 33.32 20.88
C SER A 111 -29.13 33.04 19.38
N THR A 112 -29.29 34.06 18.54
CA THR A 112 -29.28 33.92 17.07
C THR A 112 -27.91 33.41 16.58
N ALA A 113 -26.83 34.01 17.09
CA ALA A 113 -25.47 33.57 16.74
C ALA A 113 -25.20 32.14 17.23
N PHE A 114 -25.63 31.77 18.43
CA PHE A 114 -25.50 30.43 18.98
C PHE A 114 -26.21 29.36 18.12
N VAL A 115 -27.43 29.66 17.68
CA VAL A 115 -28.18 28.76 16.76
C VAL A 115 -27.46 28.62 15.42
N ALA A 116 -26.90 29.72 14.87
CA ALA A 116 -26.13 29.68 13.65
C ALA A 116 -24.89 28.77 13.78
N TYR A 117 -24.13 28.88 14.89
CA TYR A 117 -23.00 27.98 15.17
C TYR A 117 -23.42 26.53 15.38
N SER A 118 -24.58 26.29 16.03
CA SER A 118 -25.09 24.92 16.17
C SER A 118 -25.47 24.29 14.83
N ALA A 119 -26.02 25.06 13.90
CA ALA A 119 -26.29 24.59 12.53
C ALA A 119 -24.99 24.32 11.75
N GLN A 120 -23.97 25.15 11.93
CA GLN A 120 -22.65 24.94 11.33
C GLN A 120 -21.98 23.68 11.89
N LEU A 121 -22.08 23.44 13.19
CA LEU A 121 -21.60 22.22 13.85
C LEU A 121 -22.28 20.96 13.28
N GLN A 122 -23.60 21.04 13.02
CA GLN A 122 -24.33 19.96 12.36
C GLN A 122 -23.84 19.69 10.94
N SER A 123 -23.47 20.71 10.18
CA SER A 123 -22.94 20.53 8.82
C SER A 123 -21.53 19.94 8.85
N LEU A 124 -20.66 20.40 9.75
CA LEU A 124 -19.31 19.85 9.93
C LEU A 124 -19.32 18.37 10.33
N SER A 125 -20.28 17.94 11.14
CA SER A 125 -20.37 16.52 11.54
C SER A 125 -20.58 15.56 10.37
N LYS A 126 -21.04 16.06 9.21
CA LYS A 126 -21.32 15.28 7.99
C LYS A 126 -20.20 15.33 6.96
N MET A 127 -19.24 16.24 7.11
CA MET A 127 -18.21 16.53 6.10
C MET A 127 -17.13 15.43 6.00
N PRO A 128 -16.49 14.95 7.08
CA PRO A 128 -15.46 13.95 6.95
C PRO A 128 -16.06 12.60 6.60
N LYS A 129 -15.67 12.09 5.41
CA LYS A 129 -16.15 10.80 4.88
C LYS A 129 -14.99 9.95 4.36
N LEU A 130 -15.05 8.65 4.64
CA LEU A 130 -14.22 7.66 3.98
C LEU A 130 -15.12 6.80 3.08
N GLY A 131 -15.09 7.05 1.79
CA GLY A 131 -16.05 6.46 0.85
C GLY A 131 -17.49 6.89 1.17
N THR A 132 -18.33 5.94 1.57
CA THR A 132 -19.73 6.20 1.97
C THR A 132 -19.89 6.40 3.48
N THR A 133 -18.88 6.10 4.28
CA THR A 133 -18.95 6.13 5.75
C THR A 133 -18.64 7.54 6.25
N GLN A 134 -19.55 8.12 7.02
CA GLN A 134 -19.34 9.38 7.72
C GLN A 134 -18.56 9.12 9.01
N LEU A 135 -17.49 9.86 9.22
CA LEU A 135 -16.54 9.61 10.30
C LEU A 135 -16.96 10.27 11.64
N LEU A 136 -17.77 11.32 11.58
CA LEU A 136 -18.20 12.11 12.74
C LEU A 136 -19.72 12.12 12.97
N SER A 137 -20.51 11.34 12.24
CA SER A 137 -21.97 11.39 12.36
C SER A 137 -22.57 10.15 13.04
N ASN A 138 -21.92 9.00 12.93
CA ASN A 138 -22.37 7.74 13.53
C ASN A 138 -21.24 7.10 14.35
N ALA A 139 -21.56 6.63 15.55
CA ALA A 139 -20.65 5.78 16.29
C ALA A 139 -20.47 4.44 15.56
N GLY A 140 -19.26 4.04 15.34
CA GLY A 140 -18.90 2.81 14.67
C GLY A 140 -17.40 2.57 14.73
N THR A 141 -16.94 1.61 13.97
CA THR A 141 -15.51 1.31 13.85
C THR A 141 -15.15 1.11 12.40
N ILE A 142 -14.00 1.62 11.99
CA ILE A 142 -13.36 1.30 10.73
C ILE A 142 -12.23 0.35 11.05
N THR A 143 -12.28 -0.85 10.51
CA THR A 143 -11.21 -1.84 10.66
C THR A 143 -10.30 -1.80 9.45
N MET A 144 -9.00 -1.73 9.69
CA MET A 144 -7.98 -1.79 8.66
C MET A 144 -7.03 -2.94 8.97
N ASN A 145 -6.64 -3.69 7.94
CA ASN A 145 -5.64 -4.73 8.11
C ASN A 145 -4.27 -4.09 8.36
N ALA A 146 -3.58 -4.59 9.38
CA ALA A 146 -2.26 -4.12 9.76
C ALA A 146 -1.13 -4.94 9.12
N ASN A 147 -1.41 -6.20 8.74
CA ASN A 147 -0.43 -7.14 8.21
C ASN A 147 -1.02 -8.05 7.11
N ASP A 148 -0.17 -8.90 6.55
CA ASP A 148 -0.46 -9.87 5.47
C ASP A 148 -0.89 -11.25 5.99
N ALA A 149 -1.22 -11.41 7.26
CA ALA A 149 -1.57 -12.71 7.82
C ALA A 149 -2.94 -13.21 7.35
N VAL A 150 -3.14 -14.53 7.33
CA VAL A 150 -4.44 -15.18 7.05
C VAL A 150 -5.51 -14.75 8.07
N THR A 151 -5.08 -14.48 9.30
CA THR A 151 -5.85 -13.77 10.32
C THR A 151 -5.17 -12.41 10.52
N PRO A 152 -5.55 -11.38 9.77
CA PRO A 152 -4.86 -10.11 9.83
C PRO A 152 -5.08 -9.45 11.19
N ASP A 153 -4.01 -8.95 11.78
CA ASP A 153 -4.14 -7.99 12.86
C ASP A 153 -4.87 -6.78 12.31
N THR A 154 -5.91 -6.36 12.99
CA THR A 154 -6.72 -5.24 12.57
C THR A 154 -6.52 -4.06 13.50
N ILE A 155 -6.29 -2.89 12.92
CA ILE A 155 -6.37 -1.63 13.64
C ILE A 155 -7.79 -1.13 13.52
N THR A 156 -8.47 -1.00 14.66
CA THR A 156 -9.82 -0.46 14.73
C THR A 156 -9.75 1.02 15.06
N VAL A 157 -10.26 1.83 14.15
CA VAL A 157 -10.44 3.27 14.36
C VAL A 157 -11.90 3.51 14.72
N ALA A 158 -12.14 4.05 15.90
CA ALA A 158 -13.48 4.45 16.28
C ALA A 158 -13.93 5.66 15.47
N THR A 159 -15.17 5.62 14.96
CA THR A 159 -15.85 6.82 14.44
C THR A 159 -16.63 7.45 15.60
N TYR A 160 -16.64 8.77 15.66
CA TYR A 160 -17.20 9.50 16.78
C TYR A 160 -18.53 10.12 16.43
N THR A 161 -19.45 10.14 17.43
CA THR A 161 -20.80 10.66 17.23
C THR A 161 -20.90 12.09 17.70
N MET A 162 -20.88 13.04 16.79
CA MET A 162 -21.23 14.44 17.08
C MET A 162 -22.74 14.64 17.31
N ASN A 163 -23.56 13.62 17.00
CA ASN A 163 -25.01 13.67 17.30
C ASN A 163 -25.31 13.64 18.81
N GLY A 164 -24.38 13.17 19.63
CA GLY A 164 -24.48 13.15 21.08
C GLY A 164 -24.13 14.46 21.78
N LEU A 165 -23.62 15.46 21.03
CA LEU A 165 -23.32 16.76 21.62
C LEU A 165 -24.60 17.49 21.98
N THR A 166 -24.73 17.89 23.25
CA THR A 166 -25.88 18.57 23.77
C THR A 166 -26.06 19.97 23.25
N SER A 167 -24.95 20.65 22.96
CA SER A 167 -24.95 22.00 22.40
C SER A 167 -25.57 22.09 20.98
N LYS A 168 -25.63 20.98 20.24
CA LYS A 168 -26.20 20.90 18.89
C LYS A 168 -27.72 21.14 18.86
N SER A 169 -28.43 20.81 19.95
CA SER A 169 -29.90 20.99 20.10
C SER A 169 -30.25 22.07 21.08
N LEU A 170 -29.28 22.74 21.69
CA LEU A 170 -29.50 23.76 22.69
C LEU A 170 -29.87 25.10 22.03
N THR A 171 -30.84 25.79 22.64
CA THR A 171 -31.18 27.18 22.30
C THR A 171 -30.93 28.04 23.53
N LEU A 172 -30.24 29.18 23.34
CA LEU A 172 -30.17 30.18 24.38
C LEU A 172 -31.55 30.87 24.48
N SER A 173 -32.14 30.81 25.67
CA SER A 173 -33.34 31.57 25.98
C SER A 173 -32.99 32.98 26.49
N ALA A 174 -33.96 33.87 26.54
CA ALA A 174 -33.77 35.25 26.99
C ALA A 174 -33.42 35.39 28.49
N ASN A 175 -33.19 34.30 29.23
CA ASN A 175 -32.91 34.33 30.64
C ASN A 175 -31.44 33.98 30.97
N ALA A 176 -30.86 34.60 31.99
CA ALA A 176 -29.53 34.34 32.50
C ALA A 176 -29.30 32.86 32.87
N LEU A 177 -30.30 32.20 33.46
CA LEU A 177 -30.26 30.77 33.82
C LEU A 177 -30.06 29.87 32.58
N ALA A 178 -30.63 30.21 31.43
CA ALA A 178 -30.42 29.48 30.19
C ALA A 178 -28.99 29.62 29.70
N GLY A 179 -28.35 30.77 29.89
CA GLY A 179 -26.93 30.99 29.59
C GLY A 179 -26.01 30.10 30.41
N THR A 180 -26.23 29.99 31.73
CA THR A 180 -25.41 29.10 32.59
C THR A 180 -25.56 27.62 32.25
N THR A 181 -26.77 27.17 31.95
CA THR A 181 -27.04 25.79 31.53
C THR A 181 -26.39 25.49 30.17
N ALA A 182 -26.49 26.41 29.22
CA ALA A 182 -25.86 26.29 27.91
C ALA A 182 -24.34 26.27 28.04
N ALA A 183 -23.74 27.15 28.86
CA ALA A 183 -22.30 27.18 29.08
C ALA A 183 -21.78 25.86 29.67
N ALA A 184 -22.49 25.27 30.65
CA ALA A 184 -22.14 23.97 31.24
C ALA A 184 -22.20 22.84 30.19
N ALA A 185 -23.25 22.83 29.35
CA ALA A 185 -23.42 21.84 28.32
C ALA A 185 -22.33 21.95 27.22
N VAL A 186 -22.04 23.17 26.76
CA VAL A 186 -20.98 23.40 25.75
C VAL A 186 -19.61 23.03 26.32
N LYS A 187 -19.35 23.30 27.62
CA LYS A 187 -18.10 22.89 28.25
C LYS A 187 -17.92 21.37 28.24
N ALA A 188 -18.98 20.62 28.59
CA ALA A 188 -18.97 19.16 28.55
C ALA A 188 -18.74 18.61 27.14
N ASP A 189 -19.29 19.30 26.10
CA ASP A 189 -19.07 18.97 24.71
C ASP A 189 -17.63 19.28 24.28
N ILE A 190 -17.01 20.36 24.76
CA ILE A 190 -15.57 20.66 24.53
C ILE A 190 -14.70 19.55 25.09
N ASP A 191 -14.96 19.10 26.32
CA ASP A 191 -14.21 18.02 26.97
C ASP A 191 -14.36 16.70 26.18
N THR A 192 -15.56 16.42 25.67
CA THR A 192 -15.85 15.25 24.83
C THR A 192 -15.08 15.30 23.52
N VAL A 193 -15.09 16.44 22.83
CA VAL A 193 -14.36 16.64 21.56
C VAL A 193 -12.86 16.57 21.77
N ALA A 194 -12.35 17.10 22.87
CA ALA A 194 -10.93 16.96 23.23
C ALA A 194 -10.54 15.49 23.43
N GLY A 195 -11.40 14.68 24.05
CA GLY A 195 -11.22 13.23 24.13
C GLY A 195 -11.18 12.55 22.77
N TYR A 196 -12.03 12.97 21.83
CA TYR A 196 -12.02 12.45 20.47
C TYR A 196 -10.72 12.82 19.71
N GLN A 197 -10.25 14.06 19.86
CA GLN A 197 -8.98 14.48 19.27
C GLN A 197 -7.79 13.68 19.80
N ALA A 198 -7.75 13.46 21.12
CA ALA A 198 -6.69 12.64 21.71
C ALA A 198 -6.70 11.21 21.17
N ALA A 199 -7.87 10.61 21.02
CA ALA A 199 -8.02 9.25 20.48
C ALA A 199 -7.70 9.20 18.97
N VAL A 200 -8.07 10.21 18.19
CA VAL A 200 -7.69 10.33 16.76
C VAL A 200 -6.17 10.46 16.63
N GLY A 201 -5.54 11.28 17.48
CA GLY A 201 -4.08 11.42 17.52
C GLY A 201 -3.37 10.10 17.82
N ALA A 202 -3.83 9.35 18.83
CA ALA A 202 -3.28 8.04 19.18
C ALA A 202 -3.44 7.01 18.04
N ASN A 203 -4.59 7.00 17.38
CA ASN A 203 -4.83 6.13 16.22
C ASN A 203 -3.95 6.53 15.02
N LEU A 204 -3.75 7.82 14.77
CA LEU A 204 -2.87 8.33 13.72
C LEU A 204 -1.44 7.85 13.93
N GLU A 205 -0.92 7.96 15.15
CA GLU A 205 0.42 7.48 15.52
C GLU A 205 0.54 5.96 15.33
N SER A 206 -0.48 5.20 15.76
CA SER A 206 -0.53 3.75 15.58
C SER A 206 -0.48 3.36 14.10
N LEU A 207 -1.30 4.00 13.23
CA LEU A 207 -1.30 3.72 11.80
C LEU A 207 0.02 4.12 11.13
N THR A 208 0.59 5.25 11.51
CA THR A 208 1.88 5.73 10.97
C THR A 208 3.01 4.79 11.37
N SER A 209 3.04 4.34 12.61
CA SER A 209 4.01 3.36 13.10
C SER A 209 3.88 2.04 12.34
N GLN A 210 2.64 1.53 12.16
CA GLN A 210 2.40 0.29 11.42
C GLN A 210 2.80 0.41 9.94
N ALA A 211 2.51 1.54 9.30
CA ALA A 211 2.95 1.80 7.92
C ALA A 211 4.48 1.80 7.80
N SER A 212 5.18 2.35 8.80
CA SER A 212 6.65 2.33 8.88
C SER A 212 7.18 0.91 9.01
N VAL A 213 6.61 0.11 9.91
CA VAL A 213 6.98 -1.32 10.08
C VAL A 213 6.75 -2.10 8.79
N ASN A 214 5.60 -1.93 8.16
CA ASN A 214 5.30 -2.60 6.90
C ASN A 214 6.28 -2.21 5.78
N ASN A 215 6.68 -0.95 5.69
CA ASN A 215 7.69 -0.50 4.73
C ASN A 215 9.06 -1.16 4.99
N ALA A 216 9.47 -1.29 6.25
CA ALA A 216 10.70 -1.99 6.62
C ALA A 216 10.65 -3.48 6.24
N VAL A 217 9.52 -4.14 6.52
CA VAL A 217 9.28 -5.55 6.13
C VAL A 217 9.30 -5.69 4.61
N MET A 218 8.64 -4.81 3.86
CA MET A 218 8.66 -4.82 2.39
C MET A 218 10.08 -4.66 1.83
N THR A 219 10.90 -3.82 2.44
CA THR A 219 12.32 -3.66 2.05
C THR A 219 13.09 -4.95 2.28
N GLY A 220 12.92 -5.59 3.44
CA GLY A 220 13.53 -6.90 3.75
C GLY A 220 13.08 -8.00 2.80
N LEU A 221 11.78 -8.10 2.53
CA LEU A 221 11.22 -9.08 1.58
C LEU A 221 11.70 -8.83 0.14
N THR A 222 11.84 -7.58 -0.28
CA THR A 222 12.37 -7.23 -1.61
C THR A 222 13.84 -7.66 -1.72
N SER A 223 14.64 -7.43 -0.70
CA SER A 223 16.02 -7.90 -0.64
C SER A 223 16.11 -9.42 -0.67
N ALA A 224 15.28 -10.12 0.10
CA ALA A 224 15.19 -11.57 0.07
C ALA A 224 14.75 -12.09 -1.30
N TYR A 225 13.74 -11.47 -1.91
CA TYR A 225 13.26 -11.82 -3.24
C TYR A 225 14.38 -11.69 -4.29
N THR A 226 15.11 -10.57 -4.30
CA THR A 226 16.22 -10.37 -5.23
C THR A 226 17.34 -11.37 -5.00
N THR A 227 17.71 -11.65 -3.75
CA THR A 227 18.76 -12.63 -3.43
C THR A 227 18.40 -14.04 -3.91
N VAL A 228 17.14 -14.44 -3.78
CA VAL A 228 16.68 -15.77 -4.15
C VAL A 228 16.51 -15.92 -5.66
N THR A 229 15.95 -14.91 -6.33
CA THR A 229 15.54 -15.02 -7.75
C THR A 229 16.56 -14.47 -8.73
N SER A 230 17.46 -13.56 -8.33
CA SER A 230 18.39 -12.93 -9.26
C SER A 230 19.47 -13.90 -9.75
N SER A 231 19.84 -13.73 -11.00
CA SER A 231 20.98 -14.42 -11.62
C SER A 231 22.22 -13.49 -11.62
N ASP A 232 23.38 -14.08 -11.41
CA ASP A 232 24.66 -13.36 -11.55
C ASP A 232 24.92 -13.03 -13.01
N MET A 233 24.75 -11.76 -13.35
CA MET A 233 24.89 -11.26 -14.72
C MET A 233 26.29 -11.46 -15.28
N ALA A 234 27.36 -11.32 -14.48
CA ALA A 234 28.73 -11.49 -14.94
C ALA A 234 28.98 -12.96 -15.31
N SER A 235 28.48 -13.87 -14.48
CA SER A 235 28.52 -15.31 -14.75
C SER A 235 27.73 -15.68 -16.02
N GLU A 236 26.51 -15.12 -16.18
CA GLU A 236 25.67 -15.43 -17.35
C GLU A 236 26.25 -14.88 -18.67
N VAL A 237 26.85 -13.68 -18.65
CA VAL A 237 27.56 -13.13 -19.84
C VAL A 237 28.76 -14.02 -20.21
N SER A 238 29.51 -14.51 -19.22
CA SER A 238 30.63 -15.44 -19.46
C SER A 238 30.17 -16.78 -20.05
N LYS A 239 29.03 -17.30 -19.54
CA LYS A 239 28.39 -18.52 -20.08
C LYS A 239 27.90 -18.30 -21.52
N LEU A 240 27.28 -17.14 -21.80
CA LEU A 240 26.84 -16.78 -23.14
C LEU A 240 28.00 -16.73 -24.13
N ALA A 241 29.09 -16.03 -23.77
CA ALA A 241 30.27 -15.96 -24.59
C ALA A 241 30.89 -17.36 -24.90
N SER A 242 30.99 -18.21 -23.84
CA SER A 242 31.46 -19.59 -23.97
C SER A 242 30.52 -20.44 -24.84
N ALA A 243 29.22 -20.23 -24.77
CA ALA A 243 28.24 -20.96 -25.57
C ALA A 243 28.30 -20.51 -27.05
N GLN A 244 28.54 -19.22 -27.35
CA GLN A 244 28.74 -18.70 -28.68
C GLN A 244 30.01 -19.22 -29.34
N ILE A 245 31.13 -19.31 -28.59
CA ILE A 245 32.38 -19.91 -29.07
C ILE A 245 32.14 -21.40 -29.39
N ARG A 246 31.48 -22.15 -28.51
CA ARG A 246 31.12 -23.54 -28.76
C ARG A 246 30.21 -23.72 -29.97
N GLN A 247 29.24 -22.82 -30.17
CA GLN A 247 28.36 -22.81 -31.35
C GLN A 247 29.16 -22.66 -32.61
N SER A 248 30.05 -21.66 -32.67
CA SER A 248 30.93 -21.43 -33.84
C SER A 248 31.86 -22.61 -34.14
N ALA A 249 32.47 -23.20 -33.09
CA ALA A 249 33.29 -24.37 -33.20
C ALA A 249 32.51 -25.60 -33.68
N SER A 250 31.34 -25.88 -33.10
CA SER A 250 30.47 -27.01 -33.49
C SER A 250 29.96 -26.87 -34.93
N SER A 251 29.64 -25.66 -35.34
CA SER A 251 29.24 -25.36 -36.74
C SER A 251 30.40 -25.59 -37.75
N ALA A 252 31.62 -25.19 -37.40
CA ALA A 252 32.80 -25.47 -38.22
C ALA A 252 33.12 -26.96 -38.28
N MET A 253 33.06 -27.66 -37.16
CA MET A 253 33.23 -29.13 -37.06
C MET A 253 32.15 -29.89 -37.86
N PHE A 254 30.92 -29.43 -37.83
CA PHE A 254 29.83 -30.02 -38.63
C PHE A 254 30.07 -29.86 -40.12
N ALA A 255 30.49 -28.67 -40.56
CA ALA A 255 30.86 -28.42 -41.96
C ALA A 255 32.04 -29.31 -42.41
N GLN A 256 33.08 -29.39 -41.58
CA GLN A 256 34.25 -30.21 -41.84
C GLN A 256 33.93 -31.71 -41.93
N SER A 257 33.09 -32.22 -40.98
CA SER A 257 32.65 -33.61 -40.99
C SER A 257 31.87 -33.96 -42.28
N ASN A 258 31.03 -33.08 -42.73
CA ASN A 258 30.30 -33.26 -44.01
C ASN A 258 31.21 -33.22 -45.24
N GLN A 259 32.30 -32.43 -45.24
CA GLN A 259 33.28 -32.43 -46.30
C GLN A 259 34.07 -33.74 -46.37
N MET A 260 34.55 -34.24 -45.21
CA MET A 260 35.25 -35.51 -45.14
C MET A 260 34.40 -36.67 -45.64
N ASP A 261 33.12 -36.70 -45.34
CA ASP A 261 32.22 -37.74 -45.81
C ASP A 261 32.03 -37.71 -47.35
N ARG A 262 31.95 -36.50 -47.95
CA ARG A 262 31.90 -36.31 -49.40
C ARG A 262 33.18 -36.76 -50.08
N GLU A 263 34.35 -36.50 -49.49
CA GLU A 263 35.65 -36.94 -50.01
C GLU A 263 35.75 -38.48 -49.99
N VAL A 264 35.35 -39.11 -48.88
CA VAL A 264 35.33 -40.58 -48.75
C VAL A 264 34.39 -41.20 -49.79
N VAL A 265 33.21 -40.67 -49.98
CA VAL A 265 32.24 -41.13 -50.99
C VAL A 265 32.80 -40.92 -52.41
N SER A 266 33.42 -39.77 -52.69
CA SER A 266 34.02 -39.48 -53.99
C SER A 266 35.23 -40.43 -54.31
N TYR A 267 36.00 -40.79 -53.28
CA TYR A 267 37.12 -41.70 -53.43
C TYR A 267 36.64 -43.14 -53.69
N LEU A 268 35.58 -43.58 -53.01
CA LEU A 268 34.98 -44.88 -53.27
C LEU A 268 34.35 -45.01 -54.66
N LEU A 269 33.77 -43.89 -55.20
CA LEU A 269 33.16 -43.88 -56.51
C LEU A 269 34.20 -43.78 -57.66
N LYS A 270 35.41 -43.27 -57.40
CA LYS A 270 36.49 -43.22 -58.35
C LYS A 270 37.34 -44.50 -58.42
N GLY A 271 37.19 -45.36 -57.45
CA GLY A 271 37.90 -46.67 -57.35
C GLY A 271 37.08 -47.85 -57.86
N LEU A 272 35.85 -47.62 -58.38
CA LEU A 272 35.03 -48.57 -59.13
C LEU A 272 35.09 -48.25 -60.62
#